data_21cec6748992a9ce88444399b966999f
#
_entry.id   21cec6748992a9ce88444399b966999f
#
_cell.length_a   1.000
_cell.length_b   1.000
_cell.length_c   1.000
_cell.angle_alpha   90.00
_cell.angle_beta   90.00
_cell.angle_gamma   90.00
#
_symmetry.space_group_name_H-M   'P 1'
#
loop_
_entity.id
_entity.type
_entity.pdbx_description
1 polymer ?
#
loop_
_entity_poly.entity_id
_entity_poly.type
_entity_poly.pdbx_seq_one_letter_code
_entity_poly.pdbx_strand_id
1 'polypeptide(L)'
;MWKRGLVLLAGLQLTGCATPFERMWQGLATCEFTDLYVDETGRAANLQLANYTPYKVSDGFAWYKVHEELHGLPVVGFIVPASSFEVHALFVDTPIANARRLTHNAYGSEFGDEQKHDEGSAPLLLRDPNNPKRSIIDCTRGESDGEQEDSAMPAMAEVGF
;
A
#
# COMPACT_ATOMS: atom_id res chain seq x y z
N MET A 1 44.45 28.05 32.17
CA MET A 1 43.72 26.79 32.39
C MET A 1 42.28 27.01 31.96
N TRP A 2 41.95 26.66 30.69
CA TRP A 2 40.58 26.77 30.18
C TRP A 2 39.94 25.38 30.19
N LYS A 3 38.93 25.18 31.04
CA LYS A 3 38.09 24.00 31.07
C LYS A 3 37.09 24.07 29.93
N ARG A 4 37.27 23.22 28.89
CA ARG A 4 36.29 23.00 27.84
C ARG A 4 35.16 22.13 28.39
N GLY A 5 33.98 22.73 28.60
CA GLY A 5 32.77 22.03 28.92
C GLY A 5 32.23 21.34 27.64
N LEU A 6 32.19 20.02 27.65
CA LEU A 6 31.57 19.21 26.61
C LEU A 6 30.04 19.18 26.88
N VAL A 7 29.27 19.92 26.09
CA VAL A 7 27.79 19.82 26.11
C VAL A 7 27.39 18.65 25.28
N LEU A 8 27.00 17.54 25.92
CA LEU A 8 26.36 16.41 25.33
C LEU A 8 24.89 16.77 25.03
N LEU A 9 24.59 17.12 23.78
CA LEU A 9 23.22 17.18 23.27
C LEU A 9 22.68 15.75 23.12
N ALA A 10 21.94 15.28 24.12
CA ALA A 10 21.14 14.09 24.02
C ALA A 10 19.97 14.36 23.07
N GLY A 11 20.12 13.94 21.81
CA GLY A 11 19.03 13.97 20.85
C GLY A 11 17.93 13.02 21.30
N LEU A 12 16.78 13.55 21.76
CA LEU A 12 15.55 12.77 21.92
C LEU A 12 15.12 12.28 20.54
N GLN A 13 15.38 11.03 20.25
CA GLN A 13 14.77 10.33 19.14
C GLN A 13 13.32 10.03 19.54
N LEU A 14 12.38 10.85 19.05
CA LEU A 14 10.95 10.53 19.09
C LEU A 14 10.72 9.36 18.15
N THR A 15 10.85 8.14 18.64
CA THR A 15 10.36 6.95 17.96
C THR A 15 8.83 7.02 17.97
N GLY A 16 8.24 7.64 16.96
CA GLY A 16 6.80 7.63 16.74
C GLY A 16 6.32 6.18 16.70
N CYS A 17 5.36 5.82 17.54
CA CYS A 17 4.73 4.50 17.46
C CYS A 17 3.98 4.41 16.12
N ALA A 18 4.26 3.38 15.32
CA ALA A 18 3.55 3.11 14.09
C ALA A 18 2.05 2.98 14.35
N THR A 19 1.24 3.62 13.53
CA THR A 19 -0.23 3.54 13.60
C THR A 19 -0.72 2.11 13.29
N PRO A 20 -1.95 1.73 13.67
CA PRO A 20 -2.51 0.45 13.25
C PRO A 20 -2.52 0.27 11.72
N PHE A 21 -2.78 1.35 10.96
CA PHE A 21 -2.76 1.35 9.51
C PHE A 21 -1.35 1.10 8.97
N GLU A 22 -0.33 1.80 9.48
CA GLU A 22 1.07 1.56 9.09
C GLU A 22 1.52 0.13 9.40
N ARG A 23 1.11 -0.45 10.53
CA ARG A 23 1.41 -1.84 10.86
C ARG A 23 0.75 -2.82 9.89
N MET A 24 -0.49 -2.54 9.46
CA MET A 24 -1.20 -3.36 8.48
C MET A 24 -0.47 -3.39 7.13
N TRP A 25 0.13 -2.27 6.73
CA TRP A 25 0.85 -2.11 5.46
C TRP A 25 2.38 -2.21 5.59
N GLN A 26 2.86 -2.81 6.66
CA GLN A 26 4.30 -2.91 6.94
C GLN A 26 5.10 -3.62 5.83
N GLY A 27 4.49 -4.57 5.12
CA GLY A 27 5.10 -5.30 4.00
C GLY A 27 5.05 -4.59 2.65
N LEU A 28 4.57 -3.33 2.57
CA LEU A 28 4.32 -2.66 1.28
C LEU A 28 5.58 -2.54 0.41
N ALA A 29 6.74 -2.27 0.99
CA ALA A 29 7.98 -2.08 0.24
C ALA A 29 8.46 -3.33 -0.53
N THR A 30 8.04 -4.52 -0.09
CA THR A 30 8.40 -5.81 -0.68
C THR A 30 7.19 -6.57 -1.21
N CYS A 31 5.99 -6.00 -1.10
CA CYS A 31 4.73 -6.67 -1.39
C CYS A 31 4.55 -8.00 -0.61
N GLU A 32 5.12 -8.08 0.59
CA GLU A 32 5.01 -9.25 1.47
C GLU A 32 4.13 -8.90 2.65
N PHE A 33 2.89 -9.40 2.64
CA PHE A 33 1.91 -9.12 3.67
C PHE A 33 1.63 -10.37 4.50
N THR A 34 1.45 -10.18 5.82
CA THR A 34 1.05 -11.26 6.72
C THR A 34 -0.44 -11.15 6.99
N ASP A 35 -1.20 -12.15 6.54
CA ASP A 35 -2.63 -12.29 6.79
C ASP A 35 -3.47 -11.05 6.36
N LEU A 36 -3.01 -10.29 5.35
CA LEU A 36 -3.73 -9.12 4.85
C LEU A 36 -4.75 -9.55 3.78
N TYR A 37 -5.76 -10.27 4.20
CA TYR A 37 -6.85 -10.74 3.35
C TYR A 37 -8.16 -10.88 4.16
N VAL A 38 -9.26 -11.08 3.46
CA VAL A 38 -10.54 -11.49 4.04
C VAL A 38 -10.95 -12.85 3.51
N ASP A 39 -11.72 -13.59 4.30
CA ASP A 39 -12.33 -14.84 3.85
C ASP A 39 -13.53 -14.56 2.91
N GLU A 40 -14.11 -15.62 2.34
CA GLU A 40 -15.26 -15.54 1.43
C GLU A 40 -16.50 -14.87 2.05
N THR A 41 -16.55 -14.75 3.37
CA THR A 41 -17.60 -14.05 4.11
C THR A 41 -17.28 -12.57 4.37
N GLY A 42 -16.11 -12.09 3.94
CA GLY A 42 -15.62 -10.73 4.18
C GLY A 42 -15.03 -10.54 5.58
N ARG A 43 -14.71 -11.63 6.31
CA ARG A 43 -14.10 -11.56 7.62
C ARG A 43 -12.59 -11.39 7.47
N ALA A 44 -12.04 -10.40 8.15
CA ALA A 44 -10.60 -10.11 8.17
C ALA A 44 -9.79 -11.25 8.82
N ALA A 45 -8.68 -11.61 8.20
CA ALA A 45 -7.75 -12.60 8.75
C ALA A 45 -6.86 -12.03 9.86
N ASN A 46 -6.62 -10.70 9.88
CA ASN A 46 -5.84 -10.07 10.93
C ASN A 46 -6.62 -9.00 11.70
N LEU A 47 -6.12 -8.67 12.91
CA LEU A 47 -6.78 -7.75 13.84
C LEU A 47 -6.79 -6.29 13.35
N GLN A 48 -5.79 -5.86 12.60
CA GLN A 48 -5.72 -4.50 12.09
C GLN A 48 -6.77 -4.29 11.01
N LEU A 49 -6.88 -5.23 10.07
CA LEU A 49 -7.89 -5.22 9.02
C LEU A 49 -9.31 -5.31 9.58
N ALA A 50 -9.51 -6.01 10.69
CA ALA A 50 -10.81 -6.14 11.36
C ALA A 50 -11.39 -4.81 11.86
N ASN A 51 -10.58 -3.74 11.95
CA ASN A 51 -11.07 -2.40 12.30
C ASN A 51 -11.73 -1.67 11.11
N TYR A 52 -11.66 -2.22 9.91
CA TYR A 52 -12.22 -1.65 8.70
C TYR A 52 -13.36 -2.54 8.19
N THR A 53 -14.38 -1.90 7.64
CA THR A 53 -15.50 -2.61 7.00
C THR A 53 -15.40 -2.43 5.50
N PRO A 54 -15.35 -3.51 4.71
CA PRO A 54 -15.38 -3.39 3.27
C PRO A 54 -16.74 -2.83 2.82
N TYR A 55 -16.73 -1.92 1.88
CA TYR A 55 -17.98 -1.44 1.27
C TYR A 55 -18.42 -2.34 0.11
N LYS A 56 -17.54 -3.17 -0.41
CA LYS A 56 -17.80 -4.13 -1.47
C LYS A 56 -16.90 -5.35 -1.29
N VAL A 57 -17.46 -6.54 -1.46
CA VAL A 57 -16.71 -7.80 -1.61
C VAL A 57 -17.25 -8.46 -2.87
N SER A 58 -16.43 -8.56 -3.91
CA SER A 58 -16.79 -9.18 -5.19
C SER A 58 -15.54 -9.53 -5.98
N ASP A 59 -15.68 -10.48 -6.90
CA ASP A 59 -14.65 -10.85 -7.85
C ASP A 59 -13.32 -11.25 -7.19
N GLY A 60 -13.39 -11.81 -5.99
CA GLY A 60 -12.22 -12.24 -5.22
C GLY A 60 -11.49 -11.11 -4.47
N PHE A 61 -12.10 -9.92 -4.35
CA PHE A 61 -11.51 -8.76 -3.67
C PHE A 61 -12.45 -8.14 -2.65
N ALA A 62 -11.87 -7.57 -1.61
CA ALA A 62 -12.54 -6.70 -0.66
C ALA A 62 -12.03 -5.25 -0.82
N TRP A 63 -12.97 -4.32 -0.97
CA TRP A 63 -12.74 -2.91 -1.25
C TRP A 63 -13.07 -2.06 -0.04
N TYR A 64 -12.18 -1.16 0.33
CA TYR A 64 -12.31 -0.30 1.50
C TYR A 64 -12.21 1.17 1.13
N LYS A 65 -13.06 2.00 1.75
CA LYS A 65 -12.93 3.47 1.75
C LYS A 65 -12.40 3.90 3.10
N VAL A 66 -11.36 4.71 3.10
CA VAL A 66 -10.70 5.16 4.32
C VAL A 66 -10.25 6.62 4.18
N HIS A 67 -9.86 7.21 5.27
CA HIS A 67 -9.15 8.49 5.32
C HIS A 67 -7.98 8.29 6.29
N GLU A 68 -6.93 7.68 5.79
CA GLU A 68 -5.74 7.30 6.55
C GLU A 68 -4.49 7.98 5.96
N GLU A 69 -3.42 7.95 6.70
CA GLU A 69 -2.11 8.38 6.23
C GLU A 69 -1.11 7.23 6.38
N LEU A 70 -0.33 6.99 5.34
CA LEU A 70 0.76 6.02 5.34
C LEU A 70 2.07 6.72 5.01
N HIS A 71 2.87 7.02 6.02
CA HIS A 71 4.15 7.74 5.88
C HIS A 71 4.05 9.03 5.06
N GLY A 72 3.03 9.83 5.30
CA GLY A 72 2.76 11.07 4.58
C GLY A 72 1.98 10.90 3.26
N LEU A 73 1.63 9.67 2.87
CA LEU A 73 0.74 9.39 1.75
C LEU A 73 -0.72 9.45 2.21
N PRO A 74 -1.55 10.35 1.69
CA PRO A 74 -2.97 10.39 2.02
C PRO A 74 -3.70 9.24 1.32
N VAL A 75 -4.11 8.22 2.08
CA VAL A 75 -4.80 7.03 1.57
C VAL A 75 -6.30 7.23 1.65
N VAL A 76 -7.00 7.06 0.53
CA VAL A 76 -8.46 7.19 0.44
C VAL A 76 -9.18 5.86 0.26
N GLY A 77 -8.45 4.79 -0.01
CA GLY A 77 -9.00 3.46 -0.11
C GLY A 77 -7.93 2.41 -0.33
N PHE A 78 -8.33 1.15 -0.23
CA PHE A 78 -7.46 0.04 -0.52
C PHE A 78 -8.25 -1.21 -0.94
N ILE A 79 -7.54 -2.15 -1.54
CA ILE A 79 -8.05 -3.46 -1.93
C ILE A 79 -7.17 -4.51 -1.26
N VAL A 80 -7.80 -5.58 -0.77
CA VAL A 80 -7.13 -6.78 -0.30
C VAL A 80 -7.78 -8.02 -0.91
N PRO A 81 -7.09 -9.15 -0.99
CA PRO A 81 -7.66 -10.40 -1.48
C PRO A 81 -8.86 -10.85 -0.64
N ALA A 82 -9.87 -11.39 -1.31
CA ALA A 82 -10.95 -12.19 -0.74
C ALA A 82 -11.00 -13.59 -1.39
N SER A 83 -9.87 -14.03 -1.96
CA SER A 83 -9.68 -15.29 -2.70
C SER A 83 -8.22 -15.71 -2.62
N SER A 84 -7.82 -16.69 -3.43
CA SER A 84 -6.42 -17.11 -3.57
C SER A 84 -5.54 -16.14 -4.37
N PHE A 85 -6.11 -15.11 -5.00
CA PHE A 85 -5.34 -14.12 -5.75
C PHE A 85 -4.65 -13.15 -4.79
N GLU A 86 -3.34 -12.98 -4.93
CA GLU A 86 -2.55 -12.04 -4.13
C GLU A 86 -2.53 -10.65 -4.78
N VAL A 87 -3.62 -9.91 -4.61
CA VAL A 87 -3.73 -8.51 -5.07
C VAL A 87 -3.93 -7.60 -3.89
N HIS A 88 -2.99 -6.69 -3.69
CA HIS A 88 -3.08 -5.62 -2.69
C HIS A 88 -2.85 -4.29 -3.38
N ALA A 89 -3.74 -3.34 -3.21
CA ALA A 89 -3.59 -2.02 -3.79
C ALA A 89 -4.00 -0.92 -2.81
N LEU A 90 -3.28 0.20 -2.86
CA LEU A 90 -3.60 1.44 -2.14
C LEU A 90 -3.96 2.53 -3.12
N PHE A 91 -5.06 3.23 -2.86
CA PHE A 91 -5.44 4.45 -3.58
C PHE A 91 -5.01 5.67 -2.77
N VAL A 92 -4.10 6.46 -3.33
CA VAL A 92 -3.54 7.63 -2.65
C VAL A 92 -4.01 8.92 -3.32
N ASP A 93 -4.53 9.86 -2.52
CA ASP A 93 -5.06 11.14 -3.02
C ASP A 93 -3.93 12.14 -3.27
N THR A 94 -3.01 11.73 -4.14
CA THR A 94 -1.89 12.57 -4.56
C THR A 94 -1.42 12.19 -5.97
N PRO A 95 -1.03 13.18 -6.80
CA PRO A 95 -0.51 12.92 -8.14
C PRO A 95 0.77 12.09 -8.10
N ILE A 96 1.00 11.30 -9.16
CA ILE A 96 2.08 10.31 -9.23
C ILE A 96 3.48 10.89 -8.94
N ALA A 97 3.76 12.11 -9.36
CA ALA A 97 5.05 12.74 -9.09
C ALA A 97 5.30 12.97 -7.59
N ASN A 98 4.25 13.38 -6.87
CA ASN A 98 4.32 13.56 -5.41
C ASN A 98 4.32 12.21 -4.69
N ALA A 99 3.52 11.25 -5.14
CA ALA A 99 3.50 9.90 -4.60
C ALA A 99 4.89 9.26 -4.70
N ARG A 100 5.57 9.38 -5.85
CA ARG A 100 6.93 8.88 -6.06
C ARG A 100 7.93 9.49 -5.05
N ARG A 101 7.87 10.80 -4.85
CA ARG A 101 8.74 11.47 -3.87
C ARG A 101 8.46 11.01 -2.44
N LEU A 102 7.18 10.84 -2.07
CA LEU A 102 6.79 10.39 -0.73
C LEU A 102 7.19 8.94 -0.48
N THR A 103 6.99 8.04 -1.44
CA THR A 103 7.41 6.64 -1.34
C THR A 103 8.94 6.52 -1.26
N HIS A 104 9.67 7.31 -2.04
CA HIS A 104 11.13 7.35 -1.95
C HIS A 104 11.60 7.80 -0.56
N ASN A 105 11.00 8.85 0.00
CA ASN A 105 11.34 9.32 1.34
C ASN A 105 11.01 8.31 2.44
N ALA A 106 9.88 7.61 2.31
CA ALA A 106 9.40 6.66 3.31
C ALA A 106 10.18 5.33 3.30
N TYR A 107 10.51 4.83 2.12
CA TYR A 107 11.03 3.48 1.94
C TYR A 107 12.47 3.44 1.41
N GLY A 108 13.07 4.59 1.09
CA GLY A 108 14.43 4.67 0.57
C GLY A 108 14.60 4.14 -0.86
N SER A 109 13.52 3.80 -1.54
CA SER A 109 13.52 3.28 -2.90
C SER A 109 12.37 3.87 -3.71
N GLU A 110 12.55 3.92 -5.03
CA GLU A 110 11.46 4.25 -5.95
C GLU A 110 10.68 2.98 -6.27
N PHE A 111 9.36 3.06 -6.18
CA PHE A 111 8.49 2.01 -6.66
C PHE A 111 8.52 1.98 -8.19
N GLY A 112 8.40 0.80 -8.77
CA GLY A 112 8.42 0.59 -10.20
C GLY A 112 7.30 1.31 -10.95
N ASP A 113 7.41 1.39 -12.26
CA ASP A 113 6.34 1.80 -13.17
C ASP A 113 5.96 0.63 -14.09
N GLU A 114 4.87 0.77 -14.85
CA GLU A 114 4.33 -0.29 -15.72
C GLU A 114 5.34 -0.86 -16.74
N GLN A 115 6.44 -0.15 -17.00
CA GLN A 115 7.42 -0.55 -17.99
C GLN A 115 8.56 -1.41 -17.42
N LYS A 116 8.63 -1.54 -16.09
CA LYS A 116 9.71 -2.24 -15.38
C LYS A 116 9.22 -3.42 -14.55
N HIS A 117 8.15 -4.06 -14.98
CA HIS A 117 7.65 -5.25 -14.32
C HIS A 117 8.58 -6.44 -14.61
N ASP A 118 9.65 -6.55 -13.83
CA ASP A 118 10.28 -7.85 -13.61
C ASP A 118 9.46 -8.56 -12.54
N GLU A 119 8.97 -9.74 -12.87
CA GLU A 119 8.06 -10.54 -12.07
C GLU A 119 8.45 -10.59 -10.59
N GLY A 120 7.62 -10.00 -9.74
CA GLY A 120 7.40 -10.56 -8.43
C GLY A 120 8.05 -9.90 -7.23
N SER A 121 8.56 -8.65 -7.24
CA SER A 121 9.23 -8.22 -6.00
C SER A 121 9.10 -6.76 -5.55
N ALA A 122 8.63 -5.86 -6.36
CA ALA A 122 8.52 -4.46 -5.97
C ALA A 122 7.11 -3.92 -6.22
N PRO A 123 6.59 -3.04 -5.36
CA PRO A 123 5.34 -2.38 -5.63
C PRO A 123 5.44 -1.50 -6.87
N LEU A 124 4.36 -1.43 -7.64
CA LEU A 124 4.21 -0.52 -8.77
C LEU A 124 3.52 0.76 -8.31
N LEU A 125 3.94 1.88 -8.85
CA LEU A 125 3.28 3.16 -8.66
C LEU A 125 2.64 3.60 -9.97
N LEU A 126 1.32 3.51 -10.03
CA LEU A 126 0.51 3.72 -11.22
C LEU A 126 -0.28 5.03 -11.14
N ARG A 127 -0.66 5.56 -12.28
CA ARG A 127 -1.65 6.64 -12.34
C ARG A 127 -3.04 6.04 -12.19
N ASP A 128 -3.90 6.70 -11.42
CA ASP A 128 -5.32 6.34 -11.44
C ASP A 128 -5.91 6.75 -12.81
N PRO A 129 -6.40 5.79 -13.62
CA PRO A 129 -6.94 6.07 -14.95
C PRO A 129 -8.18 6.96 -14.91
N ASN A 130 -8.90 6.97 -13.79
CA ASN A 130 -10.14 7.71 -13.61
C ASN A 130 -9.93 9.08 -12.94
N ASN A 131 -8.77 9.30 -12.31
CA ASN A 131 -8.49 10.53 -11.59
C ASN A 131 -6.98 10.87 -11.63
N PRO A 132 -6.56 11.82 -12.49
CA PRO A 132 -5.15 12.17 -12.64
C PRO A 132 -4.53 12.83 -11.38
N LYS A 133 -5.35 13.21 -10.40
CA LYS A 133 -4.89 13.73 -9.10
C LYS A 133 -4.58 12.60 -8.10
N ARG A 134 -4.84 11.35 -8.47
CA ARG A 134 -4.62 10.16 -7.65
C ARG A 134 -3.57 9.26 -8.23
N SER A 135 -3.03 8.42 -7.37
CA SER A 135 -2.10 7.36 -7.73
C SER A 135 -2.53 6.06 -7.06
N ILE A 136 -2.04 4.96 -7.60
CA ILE A 136 -2.28 3.62 -7.08
C ILE A 136 -0.93 3.01 -6.77
N ILE A 137 -0.77 2.45 -5.59
CA ILE A 137 0.34 1.57 -5.27
C ILE A 137 -0.18 0.15 -5.37
N ASP A 138 0.37 -0.61 -6.29
CA ASP A 138 -0.07 -1.96 -6.61
C ASP A 138 0.98 -2.98 -6.23
N CYS A 139 0.55 -3.99 -5.49
CA CYS A 139 1.30 -5.15 -5.08
C CYS A 139 0.61 -6.43 -5.58
N THR A 140 0.33 -6.49 -6.87
CA THR A 140 -0.19 -7.73 -7.47
C THR A 140 0.97 -8.70 -7.70
N ARG A 141 0.91 -9.88 -7.10
CA ARG A 141 1.79 -11.00 -7.46
C ARG A 141 1.11 -11.83 -8.54
N GLY A 142 1.73 -11.89 -9.73
CA GLY A 142 1.33 -12.85 -10.75
C GLY A 142 1.68 -14.27 -10.27
N GLU A 143 0.79 -15.23 -10.48
CA GLU A 143 1.15 -16.64 -10.42
C GLU A 143 2.22 -16.90 -11.47
N SER A 144 3.43 -17.23 -11.04
CA SER A 144 4.46 -17.78 -11.91
C SER A 144 4.08 -19.22 -12.18
N ASP A 145 3.23 -19.48 -13.18
CA ASP A 145 3.25 -20.71 -13.99
C ASP A 145 2.14 -20.68 -15.05
N GLY A 146 2.55 -20.39 -16.26
CA GLY A 146 2.14 -21.09 -17.46
C GLY A 146 0.73 -20.95 -18.01
N GLU A 147 -0.02 -19.87 -17.81
CA GLU A 147 -1.10 -19.50 -18.71
C GLU A 147 -1.38 -18.00 -18.60
N GLN A 148 -0.97 -17.31 -19.63
CA GLN A 148 -1.17 -15.88 -19.82
C GLN A 148 -2.64 -15.66 -20.21
N GLU A 149 -3.55 -15.76 -19.22
CA GLU A 149 -4.85 -15.12 -19.31
C GLU A 149 -4.71 -13.74 -18.69
N ASP A 150 -5.09 -12.73 -19.47
CA ASP A 150 -5.16 -11.32 -19.13
C ASP A 150 -5.78 -11.11 -17.73
N SER A 151 -4.96 -11.21 -16.66
CA SER A 151 -5.34 -10.77 -15.32
C SER A 151 -5.22 -9.24 -15.27
N ALA A 152 -5.98 -8.60 -16.17
CA ALA A 152 -6.24 -7.18 -16.04
C ALA A 152 -6.87 -6.95 -14.66
N MET A 153 -6.28 -6.07 -13.85
CA MET A 153 -6.94 -5.56 -12.65
C MET A 153 -8.41 -5.30 -13.00
N PRO A 154 -9.36 -5.76 -12.19
CA PRO A 154 -10.77 -5.56 -12.48
C PRO A 154 -10.99 -4.10 -12.80
N ALA A 155 -11.65 -3.83 -13.93
CA ALA A 155 -11.80 -2.49 -14.48
C ALA A 155 -12.19 -1.51 -13.37
N MET A 156 -11.28 -0.64 -13.02
CA MET A 156 -11.42 0.35 -11.93
C MET A 156 -12.48 1.42 -12.25
N ALA A 157 -13.24 1.20 -13.32
CA ALA A 157 -14.22 2.14 -13.86
C ALA A 157 -15.37 2.48 -12.90
N GLU A 158 -15.57 1.72 -11.84
CA GLU A 158 -16.68 1.93 -10.90
C GLU A 158 -16.26 2.27 -9.46
N VAL A 159 -14.97 2.50 -9.22
CA VAL A 159 -14.53 2.86 -7.86
C VAL A 159 -14.68 4.37 -7.67
N GLY A 160 -15.92 4.81 -7.41
CA GLY A 160 -16.21 6.16 -6.96
C GLY A 160 -15.71 6.36 -5.52
N PHE A 161 -14.48 6.80 -5.34
CA PHE A 161 -13.95 7.34 -4.08
C PHE A 161 -14.24 8.81 -3.94
#